data_3e2f95002f8ef89035bdfbded0022954
#
_entry.id   3e2f95002f8ef89035bdfbded0022954
#
_cell.length_a   1.000
_cell.length_b   1.000
_cell.length_c   1.000
_cell.angle_alpha   90.00
_cell.angle_beta   90.00
_cell.angle_gamma   90.00
#
_symmetry.space_group_name_H-M   'P 1'
#
loop_
_entity.id
_entity.type
_entity.pdbx_description
1 polymer ?
#
loop_
_entity_poly.entity_id
_entity_poly.type
_entity_poly.pdbx_seq_one_letter_code
_entity_poly.pdbx_strand_id
1 'polypeptide(L)'
;MLARHSPSTFHMASCRMALLLGLLLLVVASPAIADDDSGIYYQLALMWPGAYCEQTSAGCCKPTTGVSPARDFYITGFTVLNATTDAAVTGCSNKVPYDPNLNQYWSNIRCPSNNGQSSWKNAWKKAGACSGLSEKDYFETALSFRSRINPLVRLKAKGIEPDFGLYGLKAITKVFKSGINATPVIQCSKGPFDKYMLFQLYFCAAGNGTFIDCPAPQQYTCSKEILFHPFKKWMLKQQLNQDDDPFQLPGVAMDN
;
A
#
# COMPACT_ATOMS: atom_id res chain seq x y z
N MET A 1 -55.59 -53.75 -64.28
CA MET A 1 -55.05 -54.92 -63.55
C MET A 1 -54.61 -54.47 -62.18
N LEU A 2 -55.27 -54.98 -61.16
CA LEU A 2 -55.19 -54.62 -59.78
C LEU A 2 -54.05 -55.38 -59.10
N ALA A 3 -53.22 -54.70 -58.32
CA ALA A 3 -52.36 -55.33 -57.32
C ALA A 3 -52.52 -54.60 -55.99
N ARG A 4 -53.12 -55.31 -55.04
CA ARG A 4 -53.27 -54.91 -53.64
C ARG A 4 -51.94 -55.07 -52.94
N HIS A 5 -51.57 -54.06 -52.15
CA HIS A 5 -50.55 -54.19 -51.10
C HIS A 5 -51.18 -54.02 -49.77
N SER A 6 -50.93 -54.98 -48.91
CA SER A 6 -51.33 -55.10 -47.52
C SER A 6 -50.51 -54.16 -46.62
N PRO A 7 -51.05 -53.58 -45.58
CA PRO A 7 -50.28 -52.77 -44.63
C PRO A 7 -49.63 -53.67 -43.56
N SER A 8 -48.33 -53.52 -43.36
CA SER A 8 -47.57 -54.11 -42.28
C SER A 8 -47.70 -53.24 -41.02
N THR A 9 -48.20 -53.87 -40.01
CA THR A 9 -48.31 -53.33 -38.67
C THR A 9 -46.92 -53.18 -38.02
N PHE A 10 -46.46 -51.96 -37.79
CA PHE A 10 -45.31 -51.69 -36.93
C PHE A 10 -45.73 -51.62 -35.46
N HIS A 11 -45.22 -52.57 -34.68
CA HIS A 11 -45.28 -52.52 -33.20
C HIS A 11 -44.40 -51.43 -32.68
N MET A 12 -44.99 -50.41 -32.10
CA MET A 12 -44.29 -49.45 -31.29
C MET A 12 -43.90 -50.05 -29.96
N ALA A 13 -42.63 -50.37 -29.80
CA ALA A 13 -42.05 -50.69 -28.50
C ALA A 13 -41.93 -49.39 -27.68
N SER A 14 -42.76 -49.26 -26.64
CA SER A 14 -42.72 -48.16 -25.67
C SER A 14 -41.46 -48.28 -24.83
N CYS A 15 -40.41 -47.53 -25.17
CA CYS A 15 -39.24 -47.38 -24.32
C CYS A 15 -39.54 -46.35 -23.28
N ARG A 16 -39.93 -46.82 -22.08
CA ARG A 16 -40.04 -45.96 -20.87
C ARG A 16 -38.60 -45.59 -20.42
N MET A 17 -38.13 -44.48 -20.89
CA MET A 17 -36.88 -43.87 -20.42
C MET A 17 -37.16 -43.24 -19.05
N ALA A 18 -36.74 -43.91 -18.01
CA ALA A 18 -36.73 -43.38 -16.65
C ALA A 18 -35.70 -42.25 -16.60
N LEU A 19 -36.19 -41.01 -16.53
CA LEU A 19 -35.39 -39.84 -16.21
C LEU A 19 -35.00 -39.92 -14.73
N LEU A 20 -33.81 -40.46 -14.45
CA LEU A 20 -33.12 -40.26 -13.18
C LEU A 20 -32.59 -38.82 -13.17
N LEU A 21 -33.36 -37.90 -12.62
CA LEU A 21 -32.87 -36.57 -12.19
C LEU A 21 -31.84 -36.80 -11.08
N GLY A 22 -30.58 -36.97 -11.45
CA GLY A 22 -29.45 -36.81 -10.54
C GLY A 22 -29.33 -35.34 -10.15
N LEU A 23 -29.89 -35.00 -8.99
CA LEU A 23 -29.66 -33.69 -8.37
C LEU A 23 -28.19 -33.62 -7.94
N LEU A 24 -27.34 -33.16 -8.85
CA LEU A 24 -25.94 -32.86 -8.52
C LEU A 24 -25.94 -31.63 -7.60
N LEU A 25 -25.97 -31.88 -6.29
CA LEU A 25 -25.68 -30.87 -5.27
C LEU A 25 -24.24 -30.42 -5.48
N LEU A 26 -24.05 -29.37 -6.27
CA LEU A 26 -22.83 -28.57 -6.26
C LEU A 26 -22.72 -27.95 -4.85
N VAL A 27 -22.03 -28.67 -3.98
CA VAL A 27 -21.52 -28.09 -2.73
C VAL A 27 -20.49 -27.07 -3.19
N VAL A 28 -20.93 -25.81 -3.34
CA VAL A 28 -20.02 -24.67 -3.44
C VAL A 28 -19.34 -24.62 -2.08
N ALA A 29 -18.18 -25.25 -1.97
CA ALA A 29 -17.28 -25.04 -0.85
C ALA A 29 -16.92 -23.55 -0.89
N SER A 30 -17.63 -22.75 -0.11
CA SER A 30 -17.15 -21.42 0.23
C SER A 30 -15.72 -21.60 0.74
N PRO A 31 -14.75 -20.86 0.22
CA PRO A 31 -13.43 -20.89 0.83
C PRO A 31 -13.66 -20.53 2.30
N ALA A 32 -13.40 -21.46 3.18
CA ALA A 32 -13.33 -21.18 4.60
C ALA A 32 -12.29 -20.06 4.69
N ILE A 33 -12.73 -18.87 5.11
CA ILE A 33 -11.83 -17.84 5.55
C ILE A 33 -11.10 -18.51 6.71
N ALA A 34 -9.85 -18.90 6.48
CA ALA A 34 -9.03 -19.44 7.55
C ALA A 34 -9.00 -18.35 8.61
N ASP A 35 -9.61 -18.62 9.76
CA ASP A 35 -9.48 -17.77 10.93
C ASP A 35 -7.99 -17.62 11.16
N ASP A 36 -7.51 -16.38 11.07
CA ASP A 36 -6.13 -16.05 11.33
C ASP A 36 -5.90 -16.05 12.82
N ASP A 37 -5.55 -17.23 13.36
CA ASP A 37 -5.23 -17.45 14.77
C ASP A 37 -3.85 -16.90 15.17
N SER A 38 -3.22 -16.09 14.32
CA SER A 38 -1.89 -15.52 14.61
C SER A 38 -1.92 -14.50 15.76
N GLY A 39 -3.10 -13.99 16.10
CA GLY A 39 -3.27 -12.97 17.14
C GLY A 39 -2.61 -11.63 16.81
N ILE A 40 -2.19 -11.45 15.55
CA ILE A 40 -1.58 -10.21 15.05
C ILE A 40 -2.28 -9.68 13.80
N TYR A 41 -2.09 -8.40 13.54
CA TYR A 41 -2.36 -7.81 12.24
C TYR A 41 -1.25 -6.82 11.86
N TYR A 42 -1.13 -6.55 10.58
CA TYR A 42 -0.17 -5.61 10.03
C TYR A 42 -0.82 -4.27 9.74
N GLN A 43 -0.09 -3.18 9.97
CA GLN A 43 -0.49 -1.84 9.53
C GLN A 43 0.61 -1.24 8.66
N LEU A 44 0.28 -0.94 7.40
CA LEU A 44 1.15 -0.29 6.43
C LEU A 44 0.78 1.19 6.34
N ALA A 45 1.76 2.06 6.57
CA ALA A 45 1.63 3.52 6.43
C ALA A 45 2.26 3.97 5.10
N LEU A 46 1.46 4.64 4.27
CA LEU A 46 1.85 5.14 2.96
C LEU A 46 1.70 6.66 2.90
N MET A 47 2.82 7.38 2.77
CA MET A 47 2.87 8.84 2.74
C MET A 47 2.87 9.36 1.30
N TRP A 48 2.10 10.42 1.04
CA TRP A 48 2.15 11.13 -0.21
C TRP A 48 3.25 12.20 -0.19
N PRO A 49 4.29 12.12 -1.06
CA PRO A 49 5.43 13.03 -1.01
C PRO A 49 5.08 14.47 -1.36
N GLY A 50 4.04 14.72 -2.17
CA GLY A 50 3.60 16.09 -2.49
C GLY A 50 3.18 16.88 -1.27
N ALA A 51 2.37 16.28 -0.40
CA ALA A 51 1.97 16.91 0.86
C ALA A 51 3.12 16.99 1.87
N TYR A 52 3.97 15.97 1.94
CA TYR A 52 5.12 15.97 2.84
C TYR A 52 6.12 17.07 2.50
N CYS A 53 6.50 17.20 1.23
CA CYS A 53 7.49 18.16 0.79
C CYS A 53 7.00 19.63 0.89
N GLU A 54 5.68 19.82 0.84
CA GLU A 54 5.07 21.15 1.04
C GLU A 54 5.18 21.63 2.49
N GLN A 55 5.18 20.71 3.46
CA GLN A 55 5.10 21.05 4.89
C GLN A 55 6.42 21.01 5.63
N THR A 56 7.35 20.16 5.18
CA THR A 56 8.58 19.95 5.92
C THR A 56 9.50 21.18 5.85
N SER A 57 9.82 21.76 7.00
CA SER A 57 10.78 22.88 7.09
C SER A 57 12.17 22.51 6.58
N ALA A 58 12.56 21.23 6.69
CA ALA A 58 13.81 20.73 6.13
C ALA A 58 13.79 20.65 4.60
N GLY A 59 12.60 20.65 3.98
CA GLY A 59 12.42 20.40 2.56
C GLY A 59 12.65 18.93 2.17
N CYS A 60 12.58 18.66 0.88
CA CYS A 60 12.85 17.35 0.30
C CYS A 60 14.11 17.37 -0.55
N CYS A 61 14.89 16.30 -0.47
CA CYS A 61 16.12 16.13 -1.23
C CYS A 61 16.09 14.81 -2.02
N LYS A 62 16.86 14.75 -3.09
CA LYS A 62 17.10 13.48 -3.79
C LYS A 62 17.85 12.51 -2.86
N PRO A 63 17.41 11.24 -2.79
CA PRO A 63 18.20 10.23 -2.07
C PRO A 63 19.59 10.04 -2.65
N THR A 64 20.56 9.77 -1.80
CA THR A 64 21.97 9.55 -2.18
C THR A 64 22.20 8.23 -2.94
N THR A 65 21.19 7.39 -3.05
CA THR A 65 21.23 6.08 -3.74
C THR A 65 21.34 6.20 -5.27
N GLY A 66 21.21 7.39 -5.83
CA GLY A 66 21.11 7.58 -7.29
C GLY A 66 19.77 7.18 -7.90
N VAL A 67 18.90 6.51 -7.13
CA VAL A 67 17.56 6.14 -7.58
C VAL A 67 16.65 7.36 -7.46
N SER A 68 16.06 7.77 -8.59
CA SER A 68 15.07 8.86 -8.56
C SER A 68 13.86 8.45 -7.74
N PRO A 69 13.40 9.29 -6.81
CA PRO A 69 12.19 9.02 -6.05
C PRO A 69 10.99 8.75 -6.95
N ALA A 70 10.25 7.71 -6.67
CA ALA A 70 9.01 7.43 -7.39
C ALA A 70 8.03 8.60 -7.20
N ARG A 71 7.24 8.92 -8.23
CA ARG A 71 6.12 9.85 -8.11
C ARG A 71 4.88 9.10 -7.65
N ASP A 72 4.97 8.49 -6.48
CA ASP A 72 3.97 7.62 -5.90
C ASP A 72 4.05 7.66 -4.38
N PHE A 73 3.19 6.94 -3.69
CA PHE A 73 3.21 6.84 -2.24
C PHE A 73 4.42 6.06 -1.74
N TYR A 74 5.04 6.57 -0.67
CA TYR A 74 6.17 5.97 0.02
C TYR A 74 5.74 5.23 1.27
N ILE A 75 6.36 4.10 1.53
CA ILE A 75 6.23 3.42 2.82
C ILE A 75 6.96 4.26 3.87
N THR A 76 6.27 4.63 4.95
CA THR A 76 6.85 5.31 6.12
C THR A 76 6.80 4.44 7.37
N GLY A 77 6.03 3.38 7.36
CA GLY A 77 5.95 2.42 8.44
C GLY A 77 5.29 1.11 8.02
N PHE A 78 5.75 0.04 8.62
CA PHE A 78 5.10 -1.26 8.58
C PHE A 78 5.16 -1.82 9.99
N THR A 79 4.02 -1.89 10.66
CA THR A 79 3.93 -2.21 12.08
C THR A 79 3.16 -3.50 12.27
N VAL A 80 3.61 -4.31 13.20
CA VAL A 80 2.91 -5.51 13.67
C VAL A 80 2.19 -5.15 14.94
N LEU A 81 0.90 -5.41 15.00
CA LEU A 81 0.02 -5.06 16.09
C LEU A 81 -0.65 -6.32 16.64
N ASN A 82 -0.86 -6.35 17.95
CA ASN A 82 -1.62 -7.41 18.59
C ASN A 82 -3.11 -7.21 18.30
N ALA A 83 -3.79 -8.24 17.82
CA ALA A 83 -5.18 -8.16 17.39
C ALA A 83 -6.18 -7.92 18.56
N THR A 84 -5.77 -8.22 19.80
CA THR A 84 -6.61 -8.04 20.98
C THR A 84 -6.44 -6.67 21.63
N THR A 85 -5.17 -6.16 21.66
CA THR A 85 -4.83 -4.93 22.43
C THR A 85 -4.56 -3.73 21.53
N ASP A 86 -4.47 -3.91 20.23
CA ASP A 86 -4.05 -2.91 19.23
C ASP A 86 -2.67 -2.28 19.53
N ALA A 87 -1.94 -2.85 20.46
CA ALA A 87 -0.61 -2.40 20.82
C ALA A 87 0.45 -2.95 19.85
N ALA A 88 1.48 -2.14 19.58
CA ALA A 88 2.63 -2.59 18.81
C ALA A 88 3.33 -3.74 19.54
N VAL A 89 3.61 -4.82 18.83
CA VAL A 89 4.39 -5.93 19.35
C VAL A 89 5.87 -5.53 19.32
N THR A 90 6.52 -5.52 20.49
CA THR A 90 7.88 -4.99 20.68
C THR A 90 8.74 -5.90 21.57
N GLY A 91 10.02 -5.60 21.67
CA GLY A 91 10.94 -6.27 22.64
C GLY A 91 11.62 -7.52 22.12
N CYS A 92 11.47 -7.88 20.84
CA CYS A 92 12.14 -9.04 20.26
C CYS A 92 13.59 -8.74 19.86
N SER A 93 14.45 -9.77 19.92
CA SER A 93 15.87 -9.67 19.56
C SER A 93 16.09 -9.86 18.06
N ASN A 94 17.13 -9.21 17.49
CA ASN A 94 17.29 -9.18 16.04
C ASN A 94 18.68 -8.86 15.51
N LYS A 95 18.90 -9.31 14.29
CA LYS A 95 19.99 -8.93 13.39
C LYS A 95 19.41 -8.12 12.24
N VAL A 96 20.20 -7.24 11.64
CA VAL A 96 19.73 -6.34 10.60
C VAL A 96 20.40 -6.61 9.27
N PRO A 97 19.74 -7.06 8.24
CA PRO A 97 20.20 -7.06 6.86
C PRO A 97 19.71 -5.89 6.02
N TYR A 98 20.00 -5.96 4.75
CA TYR A 98 19.84 -4.92 3.76
C TYR A 98 19.17 -5.47 2.50
N ASP A 99 18.11 -4.80 2.01
CA ASP A 99 17.48 -5.07 0.72
C ASP A 99 17.52 -3.81 -0.16
N PRO A 100 18.22 -3.85 -1.32
CA PRO A 100 18.31 -2.70 -2.23
C PRO A 100 16.96 -2.30 -2.85
N ASN A 101 15.96 -3.18 -2.90
CA ASN A 101 14.65 -2.90 -3.48
C ASN A 101 13.82 -1.91 -2.65
N LEU A 102 14.17 -1.69 -1.40
CA LEU A 102 13.51 -0.71 -0.54
C LEU A 102 13.75 0.73 -0.99
N ASN A 103 14.81 1.00 -1.76
CA ASN A 103 15.19 2.34 -2.19
C ASN A 103 14.10 3.07 -2.98
N GLN A 104 13.30 2.36 -3.75
CA GLN A 104 12.30 2.99 -4.61
C GLN A 104 11.08 3.48 -3.84
N TYR A 105 10.60 2.73 -2.86
CA TYR A 105 9.31 2.99 -2.20
C TYR A 105 9.42 3.17 -0.67
N TRP A 106 10.60 3.02 -0.11
CA TRP A 106 10.87 3.24 1.32
C TRP A 106 12.11 4.11 1.54
N SER A 107 12.37 5.02 0.64
CA SER A 107 13.45 6.00 0.76
C SER A 107 13.09 7.11 1.74
N ASN A 108 14.11 7.67 2.39
CA ASN A 108 13.97 8.91 3.12
C ASN A 108 14.25 10.09 2.18
N ILE A 109 13.23 10.88 1.88
CA ILE A 109 13.33 12.07 1.02
C ILE A 109 13.44 13.38 1.81
N ARG A 110 13.39 13.35 3.14
CA ARG A 110 13.62 14.53 3.98
C ARG A 110 15.07 14.94 3.89
N CYS A 111 15.35 16.26 3.74
CA CYS A 111 16.72 16.78 3.76
C CYS A 111 17.37 16.71 5.16
N PRO A 112 18.64 16.37 5.27
CA PRO A 112 19.46 15.74 4.24
C PRO A 112 18.95 14.32 3.97
N SER A 113 18.72 13.98 2.68
CA SER A 113 18.24 12.66 2.30
C SER A 113 19.36 11.64 2.40
N ASN A 114 19.01 10.43 2.80
CA ASN A 114 19.94 9.30 2.86
C ASN A 114 19.32 8.08 2.11
N ASN A 115 20.02 6.96 2.16
CA ASN A 115 19.59 5.73 1.50
C ASN A 115 18.44 4.99 2.22
N GLY A 116 17.82 5.58 3.25
CA GLY A 116 16.73 4.98 4.00
C GLY A 116 17.14 3.88 4.98
N GLN A 117 18.40 3.43 5.00
CA GLN A 117 18.84 2.28 5.82
C GLN A 117 18.54 2.46 7.31
N SER A 118 18.72 3.66 7.86
CA SER A 118 18.39 3.93 9.26
C SER A 118 16.90 3.76 9.55
N SER A 119 16.04 4.14 8.61
CA SER A 119 14.58 3.96 8.71
C SER A 119 14.21 2.47 8.66
N TRP A 120 14.84 1.68 7.79
CA TRP A 120 14.60 0.24 7.68
C TRP A 120 15.08 -0.49 8.93
N LYS A 121 16.28 -0.17 9.43
CA LYS A 121 16.80 -0.68 10.70
C LYS A 121 15.84 -0.42 11.85
N ASN A 122 15.32 0.81 11.91
CA ASN A 122 14.37 1.19 12.96
C ASN A 122 13.03 0.46 12.81
N ALA A 123 12.51 0.30 11.59
CA ALA A 123 11.28 -0.44 11.34
C ALA A 123 11.41 -1.91 11.74
N TRP A 124 12.50 -2.55 11.32
CA TRP A 124 12.81 -3.93 11.74
C TRP A 124 12.92 -4.06 13.25
N LYS A 125 13.75 -3.21 13.86
CA LYS A 125 13.99 -3.25 15.32
C LYS A 125 12.71 -3.00 16.14
N LYS A 126 11.82 -2.13 15.68
CA LYS A 126 10.61 -1.76 16.42
C LYS A 126 9.46 -2.74 16.21
N ALA A 127 9.33 -3.31 15.05
CA ALA A 127 8.17 -4.11 14.69
C ALA A 127 8.51 -5.43 13.98
N GLY A 128 9.42 -5.41 13.01
CA GLY A 128 9.69 -6.58 12.18
C GLY A 128 10.20 -7.78 12.96
N ALA A 129 11.09 -7.56 13.92
CA ALA A 129 11.65 -8.63 14.76
C ALA A 129 10.61 -9.40 15.56
N CYS A 130 9.46 -8.81 15.82
CA CYS A 130 8.34 -9.42 16.53
C CYS A 130 7.23 -9.95 15.61
N SER A 131 7.41 -9.85 14.28
CA SER A 131 6.41 -10.28 13.32
C SER A 131 6.30 -11.79 13.15
N GLY A 132 7.26 -12.54 13.66
CA GLY A 132 7.43 -13.98 13.35
C GLY A 132 8.01 -14.22 11.95
N LEU A 133 8.17 -13.19 11.14
CA LEU A 133 8.76 -13.28 9.81
C LEU A 133 10.29 -13.21 9.87
N SER A 134 10.95 -13.76 8.86
CA SER A 134 12.34 -13.41 8.59
C SER A 134 12.41 -11.94 8.19
N GLU A 135 13.56 -11.29 8.33
CA GLU A 135 13.68 -9.90 7.94
C GLU A 135 13.40 -9.68 6.45
N LYS A 136 13.90 -10.57 5.60
CA LYS A 136 13.60 -10.55 4.18
C LYS A 136 12.09 -10.58 3.95
N ASP A 137 11.39 -11.54 4.55
CA ASP A 137 9.96 -11.72 4.38
C ASP A 137 9.17 -10.52 4.93
N TYR A 138 9.62 -9.90 6.02
CA TYR A 138 9.01 -8.69 6.56
C TYR A 138 9.01 -7.53 5.55
N PHE A 139 10.16 -7.24 4.95
CA PHE A 139 10.26 -6.16 3.97
C PHE A 139 9.58 -6.51 2.65
N GLU A 140 9.69 -7.75 2.19
CA GLU A 140 8.98 -8.24 1.00
C GLU A 140 7.46 -8.19 1.20
N THR A 141 6.96 -8.50 2.39
CA THR A 141 5.54 -8.39 2.73
C THR A 141 5.08 -6.93 2.66
N ALA A 142 5.83 -6.00 3.21
CA ALA A 142 5.51 -4.57 3.15
C ALA A 142 5.47 -4.05 1.70
N LEU A 143 6.45 -4.42 0.89
CA LEU A 143 6.50 -4.08 -0.54
C LEU A 143 5.36 -4.73 -1.33
N SER A 144 5.04 -6.00 -1.03
CA SER A 144 3.92 -6.73 -1.63
C SER A 144 2.58 -6.06 -1.31
N PHE A 145 2.35 -5.69 -0.04
CA PHE A 145 1.13 -4.99 0.35
C PHE A 145 1.01 -3.66 -0.39
N ARG A 146 2.07 -2.86 -0.41
CA ARG A 146 2.07 -1.60 -1.17
C ARG A 146 1.75 -1.83 -2.65
N SER A 147 2.34 -2.84 -3.27
CA SER A 147 2.09 -3.18 -4.67
C SER A 147 0.65 -3.62 -4.92
N ARG A 148 0.08 -4.44 -4.05
CA ARG A 148 -1.32 -4.90 -4.12
C ARG A 148 -2.31 -3.75 -3.92
N ILE A 149 -2.01 -2.82 -3.01
CA ILE A 149 -2.81 -1.61 -2.78
C ILE A 149 -2.73 -0.69 -3.98
N ASN A 150 -1.54 -0.45 -4.51
CA ASN A 150 -1.23 0.42 -5.64
C ASN A 150 -2.04 1.72 -5.62
N PRO A 151 -1.82 2.59 -4.61
CA PRO A 151 -2.78 3.64 -4.27
C PRO A 151 -2.95 4.68 -5.36
N LEU A 152 -1.86 5.15 -5.96
CA LEU A 152 -1.94 6.20 -6.98
C LEU A 152 -2.67 5.73 -8.24
N VAL A 153 -2.40 4.50 -8.70
CA VAL A 153 -3.08 3.94 -9.89
C VAL A 153 -4.56 3.79 -9.64
N ARG A 154 -4.97 3.32 -8.46
CA ARG A 154 -6.40 3.19 -8.12
C ARG A 154 -7.11 4.53 -8.02
N LEU A 155 -6.49 5.53 -7.42
CA LEU A 155 -7.03 6.88 -7.32
C LEU A 155 -7.21 7.49 -8.71
N LYS A 156 -6.17 7.43 -9.55
CA LYS A 156 -6.21 7.94 -10.93
C LYS A 156 -7.27 7.25 -11.78
N ALA A 157 -7.46 5.95 -11.64
CA ALA A 157 -8.51 5.20 -12.33
C ALA A 157 -9.94 5.69 -11.98
N LYS A 158 -10.09 6.51 -10.95
CA LYS A 158 -11.35 7.16 -10.54
C LYS A 158 -11.32 8.67 -10.68
N GLY A 159 -10.37 9.21 -11.45
CA GLY A 159 -10.22 10.64 -11.68
C GLY A 159 -9.75 11.44 -10.47
N ILE A 160 -9.12 10.78 -9.49
CA ILE A 160 -8.54 11.42 -8.32
C ILE A 160 -7.04 11.52 -8.55
N GLU A 161 -6.57 12.72 -8.92
CA GLU A 161 -5.20 12.95 -9.36
C GLU A 161 -4.49 14.02 -8.52
N PRO A 162 -3.15 13.94 -8.39
CA PRO A 162 -2.38 14.97 -7.69
C PRO A 162 -2.18 16.21 -8.59
N ASP A 163 -3.24 17.02 -8.71
CA ASP A 163 -3.38 18.14 -9.63
C ASP A 163 -3.78 19.47 -8.95
N PHE A 164 -3.69 19.56 -7.63
CA PHE A 164 -4.26 20.60 -6.76
C PHE A 164 -5.79 20.55 -6.66
N GLY A 165 -6.43 19.50 -7.18
CA GLY A 165 -7.86 19.29 -7.04
C GLY A 165 -8.28 19.03 -5.60
N LEU A 166 -9.51 19.42 -5.27
CA LEU A 166 -10.19 19.06 -4.03
C LEU A 166 -11.03 17.81 -4.25
N TYR A 167 -10.78 16.79 -3.46
CA TYR A 167 -11.43 15.50 -3.58
C TYR A 167 -12.16 15.13 -2.29
N GLY A 168 -13.37 14.63 -2.42
CA GLY A 168 -14.15 14.20 -1.27
C GLY A 168 -13.51 13.04 -0.53
N LEU A 169 -13.37 13.16 0.79
CA LEU A 169 -12.78 12.14 1.64
C LEU A 169 -13.47 10.77 1.46
N LYS A 170 -14.81 10.77 1.36
CA LYS A 170 -15.60 9.56 1.10
C LYS A 170 -15.32 8.96 -0.29
N ALA A 171 -15.04 9.79 -1.30
CA ALA A 171 -14.70 9.29 -2.63
C ALA A 171 -13.36 8.55 -2.61
N ILE A 172 -12.34 9.13 -1.96
CA ILE A 172 -11.04 8.49 -1.76
C ILE A 172 -11.19 7.14 -1.04
N THR A 173 -11.92 7.12 0.08
CA THR A 173 -12.19 5.90 0.85
C THR A 173 -12.86 4.82 0.00
N LYS A 174 -13.86 5.19 -0.79
CA LYS A 174 -14.62 4.26 -1.65
C LYS A 174 -13.73 3.58 -2.70
N VAL A 175 -12.70 4.26 -3.22
CA VAL A 175 -11.75 3.67 -4.18
C VAL A 175 -11.12 2.40 -3.62
N PHE A 176 -10.69 2.44 -2.38
CA PHE A 176 -10.02 1.30 -1.75
C PHE A 176 -11.02 0.24 -1.28
N LYS A 177 -12.14 0.66 -0.69
CA LYS A 177 -13.18 -0.30 -0.27
C LYS A 177 -13.67 -1.14 -1.44
N SER A 178 -13.86 -0.55 -2.62
CA SER A 178 -14.26 -1.30 -3.82
C SER A 178 -13.13 -2.10 -4.48
N GLY A 179 -11.87 -1.69 -4.27
CA GLY A 179 -10.72 -2.27 -4.97
C GLY A 179 -9.97 -3.37 -4.22
N ILE A 180 -9.93 -3.30 -2.89
CA ILE A 180 -9.23 -4.25 -2.02
C ILE A 180 -10.08 -4.71 -0.83
N ASN A 181 -11.36 -4.34 -0.82
CA ASN A 181 -12.32 -4.63 0.25
C ASN A 181 -11.93 -4.11 1.65
N ALA A 182 -11.05 -3.13 1.71
CA ALA A 182 -10.61 -2.52 2.97
C ALA A 182 -10.68 -0.99 2.90
N THR A 183 -11.01 -0.37 4.02
CA THR A 183 -11.13 1.07 4.18
C THR A 183 -9.83 1.61 4.78
N PRO A 184 -9.09 2.50 4.09
CA PRO A 184 -7.92 3.11 4.69
C PRO A 184 -8.29 4.11 5.79
N VAL A 185 -7.43 4.21 6.80
CA VAL A 185 -7.40 5.38 7.68
C VAL A 185 -6.67 6.49 6.94
N ILE A 186 -7.28 7.67 6.83
CA ILE A 186 -6.73 8.80 6.09
C ILE A 186 -6.23 9.84 7.09
N GLN A 187 -4.96 10.14 7.04
CA GLN A 187 -4.35 11.25 7.75
C GLN A 187 -4.18 12.43 6.81
N CYS A 188 -4.70 13.57 7.25
CA CYS A 188 -4.52 14.84 6.55
C CYS A 188 -3.47 15.69 7.25
N SER A 189 -2.93 16.63 6.49
CA SER A 189 -2.05 17.66 6.99
C SER A 189 -2.54 19.04 6.55
N LYS A 190 -2.17 20.08 7.24
CA LYS A 190 -2.47 21.44 6.80
C LYS A 190 -1.67 21.77 5.54
N GLY A 191 -2.29 22.36 4.57
CA GLY A 191 -1.71 22.76 3.31
C GLY A 191 -1.89 24.25 3.03
N PRO A 192 -1.57 24.68 1.80
CA PRO A 192 -1.81 26.06 1.37
C PRO A 192 -3.29 26.39 1.39
N PHE A 193 -3.60 27.69 1.49
CA PHE A 193 -4.98 28.22 1.46
C PHE A 193 -5.89 27.64 2.56
N ASP A 194 -5.34 27.33 3.74
CA ASP A 194 -6.06 26.69 4.87
C ASP A 194 -6.81 25.40 4.50
N LYS A 195 -6.36 24.71 3.46
CA LYS A 195 -6.93 23.42 3.06
C LYS A 195 -6.16 22.26 3.70
N TYR A 196 -6.91 21.21 4.05
CA TYR A 196 -6.26 19.96 4.40
C TYR A 196 -5.81 19.24 3.14
N MET A 197 -4.64 18.58 3.21
CA MET A 197 -4.06 17.78 2.13
C MET A 197 -4.08 16.31 2.46
N LEU A 198 -4.21 15.47 1.44
CA LEU A 198 -3.96 14.03 1.56
C LEU A 198 -2.49 13.81 1.91
N PHE A 199 -2.24 13.36 3.15
CA PHE A 199 -0.88 13.19 3.66
C PHE A 199 -0.47 11.73 3.77
N GLN A 200 -1.21 10.93 4.55
CA GLN A 200 -0.93 9.50 4.71
C GLN A 200 -2.19 8.65 4.59
N LEU A 201 -1.99 7.43 4.13
CA LEU A 201 -2.98 6.35 4.09
C LEU A 201 -2.45 5.19 4.93
N TYR A 202 -3.25 4.71 5.86
CA TYR A 202 -2.95 3.52 6.63
C TYR A 202 -3.85 2.39 6.19
N PHE A 203 -3.26 1.24 5.91
CA PHE A 203 -3.97 0.02 5.53
C PHE A 203 -3.65 -1.08 6.49
N CYS A 204 -4.66 -1.84 6.89
CA CYS A 204 -4.47 -3.00 7.76
C CYS A 204 -4.68 -4.30 6.99
N ALA A 205 -3.94 -5.33 7.41
CA ALA A 205 -4.09 -6.68 6.93
C ALA A 205 -3.99 -7.66 8.09
N ALA A 206 -4.83 -8.68 8.12
CA ALA A 206 -4.74 -9.80 9.04
C ALA A 206 -3.38 -10.52 8.90
N GLY A 207 -2.99 -11.34 9.86
CA GLY A 207 -1.71 -12.06 9.83
C GLY A 207 -1.52 -12.94 8.59
N ASN A 208 -2.61 -13.45 8.01
CA ASN A 208 -2.61 -14.18 6.74
C ASN A 208 -2.44 -13.26 5.48
N GLY A 209 -2.30 -11.95 5.66
CA GLY A 209 -2.12 -10.98 4.59
C GLY A 209 -3.39 -10.54 3.86
N THR A 210 -4.58 -10.91 4.34
CA THR A 210 -5.87 -10.41 3.83
C THR A 210 -6.08 -8.98 4.30
N PHE A 211 -6.39 -8.05 3.40
CA PHE A 211 -6.70 -6.67 3.79
C PHE A 211 -8.03 -6.61 4.56
N ILE A 212 -8.01 -5.84 5.63
CA ILE A 212 -9.13 -5.63 6.54
C ILE A 212 -9.28 -4.13 6.83
N ASP A 213 -10.45 -3.71 7.28
CA ASP A 213 -10.60 -2.40 7.94
C ASP A 213 -9.77 -2.43 9.23
N CYS A 214 -9.05 -1.34 9.54
CA CYS A 214 -8.19 -1.32 10.72
C CYS A 214 -9.04 -1.51 12.00
N PRO A 215 -8.68 -2.44 12.90
CA PRO A 215 -9.47 -2.74 14.10
C PRO A 215 -9.66 -1.52 15.02
N ALA A 216 -8.55 -0.78 15.27
CA ALA A 216 -8.58 0.47 16.03
C ALA A 216 -8.11 1.63 15.15
N PRO A 217 -8.99 2.19 14.30
CA PRO A 217 -8.62 3.25 13.38
C PRO A 217 -8.33 4.53 14.15
N GLN A 218 -7.09 5.00 14.06
CA GLN A 218 -6.71 6.29 14.59
C GLN A 218 -7.48 7.40 13.86
N GLN A 219 -8.08 8.31 14.62
CA GLN A 219 -8.84 9.41 14.03
C GLN A 219 -7.92 10.60 13.79
N TYR A 220 -7.91 11.10 12.57
CA TYR A 220 -7.17 12.30 12.18
C TYR A 220 -8.15 13.39 11.74
N THR A 221 -7.79 14.65 12.03
CA THR A 221 -8.59 15.77 11.56
C THR A 221 -8.41 15.95 10.06
N CYS A 222 -9.50 15.80 9.32
CA CYS A 222 -9.59 16.05 7.88
C CYS A 222 -10.84 16.88 7.59
N SER A 223 -10.83 17.67 6.52
CA SER A 223 -12.03 18.28 5.98
C SER A 223 -12.83 17.29 5.13
N LYS A 224 -14.09 17.61 4.80
CA LYS A 224 -14.92 16.78 3.91
C LYS A 224 -14.30 16.61 2.53
N GLU A 225 -13.59 17.65 2.06
CA GLU A 225 -12.81 17.67 0.83
C GLU A 225 -11.37 18.01 1.18
N ILE A 226 -10.43 17.31 0.57
CA ILE A 226 -9.00 17.44 0.81
C ILE A 226 -8.26 17.67 -0.49
N LEU A 227 -7.23 18.48 -0.42
CA LEU A 227 -6.38 18.82 -1.54
C LEU A 227 -5.45 17.63 -1.87
N PHE A 228 -5.37 17.25 -3.13
CA PHE A 228 -4.36 16.31 -3.58
C PHE A 228 -3.21 17.06 -4.24
N HIS A 229 -2.23 17.46 -3.41
CA HIS A 229 -1.09 18.27 -3.83
C HIS A 229 -0.19 17.50 -4.80
N PRO A 230 0.23 18.08 -5.95
CA PRO A 230 1.14 17.40 -6.85
C PRO A 230 2.54 17.25 -6.27
N PHE A 231 3.21 16.15 -6.64
CA PHE A 231 4.63 15.98 -6.36
C PHE A 231 5.45 16.25 -7.62
N LYS A 232 6.27 17.30 -7.60
CA LYS A 232 7.06 17.77 -8.75
C LYS A 232 8.56 17.61 -8.50
N LYS A 233 9.33 17.39 -9.57
CA LYS A 233 10.81 17.23 -9.48
C LYS A 233 11.50 18.40 -8.81
N TRP A 234 11.03 19.64 -9.00
CA TRP A 234 11.61 20.85 -8.42
C TRP A 234 11.46 20.93 -6.89
N MET A 235 10.57 20.13 -6.30
CA MET A 235 10.43 20.02 -4.84
C MET A 235 11.61 19.26 -4.21
N LEU A 236 12.39 18.54 -5.01
CA LEU A 236 13.58 17.82 -4.58
C LEU A 236 14.82 18.67 -4.82
N LYS A 237 15.38 19.21 -3.75
CA LYS A 237 16.66 19.92 -3.78
C LYS A 237 17.79 18.92 -4.10
N GLN A 238 18.82 19.37 -4.83
CA GLN A 238 20.07 18.65 -4.85
C GLN A 238 20.73 18.83 -3.46
N GLN A 239 21.29 17.76 -2.94
CA GLN A 239 22.21 17.91 -1.81
C GLN A 239 23.48 18.54 -2.40
N LEU A 240 23.80 19.73 -1.95
CA LEU A 240 25.16 20.27 -2.16
C LEU A 240 26.08 19.33 -1.38
N ASN A 241 27.00 18.68 -2.08
CA ASN A 241 28.10 18.02 -1.41
C ASN A 241 28.82 19.10 -0.59
N GLN A 242 29.22 18.76 0.60
CA GLN A 242 29.87 19.69 1.53
C GLN A 242 31.17 20.29 0.94
N ASP A 243 31.65 19.69 -0.15
CA ASP A 243 32.83 20.11 -0.91
C ASP A 243 32.53 21.15 -2.03
N ASP A 244 31.24 21.43 -2.32
CA ASP A 244 30.81 22.40 -3.33
C ASP A 244 30.32 23.72 -2.65
N ASP A 245 31.00 24.20 -1.62
CA ASP A 245 30.78 25.54 -1.08
C ASP A 245 31.36 26.57 -2.06
N PRO A 246 30.55 27.31 -2.85
CA PRO A 246 31.03 28.30 -3.79
C PRO A 246 31.69 29.51 -3.12
N PHE A 247 31.74 29.54 -1.78
CA PHE A 247 32.40 30.56 -0.96
C PHE A 247 33.68 30.10 -0.30
N GLN A 248 34.23 28.92 -0.62
CA GLN A 248 35.60 28.64 -0.27
C GLN A 248 36.51 29.54 -1.13
N LEU A 249 36.84 30.70 -0.58
CA LEU A 249 37.91 31.54 -1.08
C LEU A 249 39.19 30.69 -1.16
N PRO A 250 39.91 30.70 -2.30
CA PRO A 250 41.18 29.98 -2.40
C PRO A 250 42.08 30.50 -1.28
N GLY A 251 42.54 29.55 -0.46
CA GLY A 251 43.37 29.87 0.70
C GLY A 251 44.57 30.68 0.27
N VAL A 252 44.67 31.91 0.78
CA VAL A 252 45.88 32.71 0.72
C VAL A 252 46.92 31.99 1.58
N ALA A 253 47.89 31.34 0.95
CA ALA A 253 49.05 30.82 1.63
C ALA A 253 49.76 32.01 2.29
N MET A 254 49.74 32.07 3.60
CA MET A 254 50.66 32.97 4.33
C MET A 254 52.00 32.26 4.41
N ASP A 255 52.91 32.68 3.53
CA ASP A 255 54.33 32.36 3.68
C ASP A 255 54.86 33.07 4.92
N ASN A 256 55.40 32.26 5.86
CA ASN A 256 56.26 32.71 6.95
C ASN A 256 57.71 32.53 6.57
#